data_4ca6882e5b6ec33bb2120e4f9fdbbdce
#
_entry.id   4ca6882e5b6ec33bb2120e4f9fdbbdce
#
_cell.length_a   1.000
_cell.length_b   1.000
_cell.length_c   1.000
_cell.angle_alpha   90.00
_cell.angle_beta   90.00
_cell.angle_gamma   90.00
#
_symmetry.space_group_name_H-M   'P 1'
#
loop_
_entity.id
_entity.type
_entity.pdbx_description
1 polymer ?
#
loop_
_entity_poly.entity_id
_entity_poly.type
_entity_poly.pdbx_seq_one_letter_code
_entity_poly.pdbx_strand_id
1 'polypeptide(L)'
;MYLFIALIFSYGIGLIFRDSYLLGSTTLYIAFIHTLLQTKGKWYQEFVGIISTKLSTLVSLLANMYSSAIFSVLVYIPLSIFSIINWKKNKNQNDDIIKLNKMTFSKSLIVIILIVLSSVVLSYLLSLFPSQRLAFLDAVSTVLNICGILLIALRFKEGWIVWILCNFVDISIWIISYINGYSGNSVMMIIMSVINVALNIWGFISFIKLRNKQELNADKNLQENTATVNFDNVND
;
A
#
# COMPACT_ATOMS: atom_id res chain seq x y z
N MET A 1 -18.71 -9.48 -9.18
CA MET A 1 -19.11 -9.87 -7.81
C MET A 1 -18.35 -9.07 -6.74
N TYR A 2 -17.01 -9.14 -6.65
CA TYR A 2 -16.24 -8.42 -5.60
C TYR A 2 -16.45 -6.89 -5.58
N LEU A 3 -16.51 -6.24 -6.74
CA LEU A 3 -16.73 -4.78 -6.82
C LEU A 3 -18.12 -4.37 -6.33
N PHE A 4 -19.14 -5.19 -6.58
CA PHE A 4 -20.50 -4.94 -6.11
C PHE A 4 -20.61 -5.10 -4.59
N ILE A 5 -19.97 -6.13 -4.04
CA ILE A 5 -19.87 -6.33 -2.58
C ILE A 5 -19.13 -5.16 -1.92
N ALA A 6 -18.01 -4.73 -2.50
CA ALA A 6 -17.24 -3.59 -2.01
C ALA A 6 -18.05 -2.28 -2.05
N LEU A 7 -18.87 -2.09 -3.07
CA LEU A 7 -19.75 -0.92 -3.19
C LEU A 7 -20.79 -0.91 -2.07
N ILE A 8 -21.54 -2.01 -1.91
CA ILE A 8 -22.55 -2.13 -0.84
C ILE A 8 -21.90 -1.93 0.53
N PHE A 9 -20.75 -2.53 0.75
CA PHE A 9 -20.03 -2.45 2.01
C PHE A 9 -19.55 -1.03 2.31
N SER A 10 -18.92 -0.35 1.34
CA SER A 10 -18.40 1.03 1.51
C SER A 10 -19.53 2.00 1.81
N TYR A 11 -20.64 1.93 1.06
CA TYR A 11 -21.77 2.83 1.28
C TYR A 11 -22.61 2.42 2.49
N GLY A 12 -22.72 1.12 2.81
CA GLY A 12 -23.36 0.65 4.02
C GLY A 12 -22.70 1.17 5.29
N ILE A 13 -21.37 1.12 5.37
CA ILE A 13 -20.60 1.72 6.47
C ILE A 13 -20.84 3.23 6.53
N GLY A 14 -20.78 3.94 5.40
CA GLY A 14 -21.01 5.38 5.35
C GLY A 14 -22.40 5.78 5.86
N LEU A 15 -23.44 5.01 5.56
CA LEU A 15 -24.79 5.25 6.07
C LEU A 15 -24.90 5.09 7.59
N ILE A 16 -24.14 4.17 8.19
CA ILE A 16 -24.13 3.95 9.64
C ILE A 16 -23.50 5.13 10.38
N PHE A 17 -22.41 5.67 9.84
CA PHE A 17 -21.60 6.68 10.53
C PHE A 17 -21.89 8.15 10.15
N ARG A 18 -22.84 8.43 9.30
CA ARG A 18 -23.47 9.69 8.90
C ARG A 18 -22.60 10.91 8.56
N ASP A 19 -21.35 11.03 9.02
CA ASP A 19 -20.48 12.18 8.74
C ASP A 19 -19.80 12.06 7.38
N SER A 20 -20.03 13.05 6.51
CA SER A 20 -19.48 13.13 5.13
C SER A 20 -19.53 11.81 4.35
N TYR A 21 -20.60 11.05 4.56
CA TYR A 21 -20.70 9.64 4.15
C TYR A 21 -20.47 9.42 2.65
N LEU A 22 -20.91 10.34 1.80
CA LEU A 22 -20.72 10.22 0.35
C LEU A 22 -19.24 10.28 -0.02
N LEU A 23 -18.51 11.27 0.49
CA LEU A 23 -17.09 11.44 0.20
C LEU A 23 -16.26 10.30 0.80
N GLY A 24 -16.51 9.96 2.07
CA GLY A 24 -15.82 8.87 2.76
C GLY A 24 -16.08 7.50 2.11
N SER A 25 -17.35 7.20 1.80
CA SER A 25 -17.72 5.95 1.13
C SER A 25 -17.14 5.83 -0.27
N THR A 26 -17.14 6.92 -1.05
CA THR A 26 -16.53 6.95 -2.37
C THR A 26 -15.02 6.75 -2.29
N THR A 27 -14.37 7.39 -1.32
CA THR A 27 -12.93 7.22 -1.07
C THR A 27 -12.59 5.77 -0.75
N LEU A 28 -13.33 5.15 0.16
CA LEU A 28 -13.15 3.75 0.55
C LEU A 28 -13.36 2.80 -0.65
N TYR A 29 -14.40 3.03 -1.46
CA TYR A 29 -14.69 2.23 -2.63
C TYR A 29 -13.58 2.31 -3.69
N ILE A 30 -13.07 3.51 -3.98
CA ILE A 30 -11.97 3.70 -4.94
C ILE A 30 -10.67 3.13 -4.39
N ALA A 31 -10.39 3.26 -3.08
CA ALA A 31 -9.24 2.63 -2.45
C ALA A 31 -9.30 1.10 -2.56
N PHE A 32 -10.49 0.51 -2.44
CA PHE A 32 -10.67 -0.93 -2.64
C PHE A 32 -10.39 -1.36 -4.08
N ILE A 33 -10.88 -0.61 -5.09
CA ILE A 33 -10.56 -0.87 -6.51
C ILE A 33 -9.05 -0.79 -6.75
N HIS A 34 -8.40 0.25 -6.21
CA HIS A 34 -6.95 0.42 -6.29
C HIS A 34 -6.22 -0.82 -5.75
N THR A 35 -6.54 -1.24 -4.52
CA THR A 35 -5.95 -2.41 -3.89
C THR A 35 -6.19 -3.69 -4.69
N LEU A 36 -7.40 -3.90 -5.24
CA LEU A 36 -7.70 -5.02 -6.12
C LEU A 36 -6.82 -5.08 -7.37
N LEU A 37 -6.60 -3.96 -8.01
CA LEU A 37 -5.74 -3.88 -9.20
C LEU A 37 -4.26 -4.11 -8.81
N GLN A 38 -3.85 -3.59 -7.68
CA GLN A 38 -2.50 -3.72 -7.15
C GLN A 38 -2.18 -5.18 -6.77
N THR A 39 -3.11 -5.90 -6.11
CA THR A 39 -2.94 -7.33 -5.78
C THR A 39 -2.84 -8.21 -7.03
N LYS A 40 -3.40 -7.78 -8.15
CA LYS A 40 -3.27 -8.46 -9.45
C LYS A 40 -2.01 -8.08 -10.21
N GLY A 41 -1.17 -7.20 -9.66
CA GLY A 41 0.07 -6.73 -10.29
C GLY A 41 -0.16 -5.92 -11.56
N LYS A 42 -1.28 -5.21 -11.69
CA LYS A 42 -1.60 -4.41 -12.87
C LYS A 42 -0.86 -3.06 -12.82
N TRP A 43 -0.06 -2.76 -13.83
CA TRP A 43 0.78 -1.56 -13.88
C TRP A 43 0.02 -0.24 -13.78
N TYR A 44 -1.24 -0.23 -14.22
CA TYR A 44 -2.07 0.97 -14.26
C TYR A 44 -2.87 1.22 -12.96
N GLN A 45 -2.69 0.40 -11.93
CA GLN A 45 -3.40 0.54 -10.65
C GLN A 45 -3.18 1.90 -9.98
N GLU A 46 -2.00 2.51 -10.16
CA GLU A 46 -1.67 3.81 -9.56
C GLU A 46 -2.48 4.98 -10.12
N PHE A 47 -3.06 4.88 -11.32
CA PHE A 47 -4.00 5.91 -11.79
C PHE A 47 -5.22 5.98 -10.88
N VAL A 48 -5.74 4.82 -10.47
CA VAL A 48 -6.82 4.74 -9.49
C VAL A 48 -6.32 5.17 -8.10
N GLY A 49 -5.07 4.83 -7.75
CA GLY A 49 -4.41 5.26 -6.53
C GLY A 49 -4.32 6.79 -6.40
N ILE A 50 -3.94 7.50 -7.45
CA ILE A 50 -3.89 8.96 -7.47
C ILE A 50 -5.29 9.57 -7.25
N ILE A 51 -6.34 8.99 -7.83
CA ILE A 51 -7.73 9.44 -7.60
C ILE A 51 -8.11 9.21 -6.14
N SER A 52 -7.82 8.03 -5.59
CA SER A 52 -8.03 7.72 -4.17
C SER A 52 -7.31 8.70 -3.25
N THR A 53 -6.05 8.99 -3.55
CA THR A 53 -5.23 9.95 -2.77
C THR A 53 -5.83 11.35 -2.79
N LYS A 54 -6.29 11.84 -3.95
CA LYS A 54 -6.95 13.16 -4.04
C LYS A 54 -8.23 13.23 -3.18
N LEU A 55 -9.04 12.17 -3.20
CA LEU A 55 -10.25 12.10 -2.36
C LEU A 55 -9.88 12.05 -0.87
N SER A 56 -8.89 11.24 -0.49
CA SER A 56 -8.39 11.18 0.89
C SER A 56 -7.82 12.52 1.35
N THR A 57 -7.13 13.24 0.47
CA THR A 57 -6.64 14.61 0.75
C THR A 57 -7.79 15.57 1.05
N LEU A 58 -8.87 15.52 0.27
CA LEU A 58 -10.07 16.35 0.54
C LEU A 58 -10.70 16.00 1.89
N VAL A 59 -10.81 14.71 2.22
CA VAL A 59 -11.31 14.28 3.56
C VAL A 59 -10.42 14.82 4.68
N SER A 60 -9.10 14.73 4.51
CA SER A 60 -8.14 15.24 5.50
C SER A 60 -8.22 16.75 5.67
N LEU A 61 -8.37 17.51 4.59
CA LEU A 61 -8.55 18.96 4.63
C LEU A 61 -9.84 19.35 5.36
N LEU A 62 -10.95 18.68 5.07
CA LEU A 62 -12.23 18.90 5.75
C LEU A 62 -12.19 18.53 7.24
N ALA A 63 -11.31 17.62 7.63
CA ALA A 63 -11.05 17.25 9.01
C ALA A 63 -9.98 18.12 9.70
N ASN A 64 -9.50 19.20 9.06
CA ASN A 64 -8.38 20.06 9.52
C ASN A 64 -7.06 19.30 9.76
N MET A 65 -6.85 18.18 9.05
CA MET A 65 -5.62 17.37 9.11
C MET A 65 -4.65 17.80 8.00
N TYR A 66 -4.09 19.00 8.15
CA TYR A 66 -3.24 19.62 7.12
C TYR A 66 -1.95 18.87 6.85
N SER A 67 -1.34 18.26 7.88
CA SER A 67 -0.13 17.44 7.73
C SER A 67 -0.37 16.26 6.79
N SER A 68 -1.44 15.51 7.00
CA SER A 68 -1.83 14.37 6.13
C SER A 68 -2.11 14.83 4.70
N ALA A 69 -2.76 15.98 4.51
CA ALA A 69 -3.03 16.53 3.19
C ALA A 69 -1.75 16.95 2.46
N ILE A 70 -0.83 17.66 3.13
CA ILE A 70 0.47 18.06 2.58
C ILE A 70 1.28 16.83 2.20
N PHE A 71 1.31 15.82 3.07
CA PHE A 71 2.02 14.57 2.84
C PHE A 71 1.48 13.80 1.62
N SER A 72 0.16 13.76 1.48
CA SER A 72 -0.50 13.14 0.33
C SER A 72 -0.05 13.78 -1.00
N VAL A 73 0.05 15.09 -1.05
CA VAL A 73 0.45 15.80 -2.27
C VAL A 73 1.95 15.71 -2.52
N LEU A 74 2.77 15.97 -1.50
CA LEU A 74 4.23 16.10 -1.67
C LEU A 74 4.96 14.75 -1.79
N VAL A 75 4.41 13.69 -1.22
CA VAL A 75 5.06 12.38 -1.18
C VAL A 75 4.31 11.34 -2.00
N TYR A 76 3.00 11.17 -1.77
CA TYR A 76 2.22 10.13 -2.44
C TYR A 76 2.14 10.33 -3.94
N ILE A 77 1.84 11.53 -4.43
CA ILE A 77 1.71 11.76 -5.87
C ILE A 77 3.03 11.51 -6.61
N PRO A 78 4.19 12.05 -6.19
CA PRO A 78 5.48 11.73 -6.81
C PRO A 78 5.81 10.23 -6.77
N LEU A 79 5.55 9.54 -5.65
CA LEU A 79 5.78 8.10 -5.55
C LEU A 79 4.85 7.29 -6.45
N SER A 80 3.59 7.70 -6.60
CA SER A 80 2.65 7.06 -7.54
C SER A 80 3.08 7.24 -8.99
N ILE A 81 3.57 8.41 -9.37
CA ILE A 81 4.14 8.65 -10.71
C ILE A 81 5.36 7.75 -10.94
N PHE A 82 6.27 7.69 -9.97
CA PHE A 82 7.42 6.79 -10.01
C PHE A 82 6.97 5.32 -10.14
N SER A 83 5.96 4.90 -9.40
CA SER A 83 5.38 3.56 -9.46
C SER A 83 4.84 3.24 -10.86
N ILE A 84 4.06 4.14 -11.46
CA ILE A 84 3.53 3.98 -12.82
C ILE A 84 4.67 3.74 -13.81
N ILE A 85 5.70 4.60 -13.79
CA ILE A 85 6.84 4.50 -14.70
C ILE A 85 7.57 3.17 -14.50
N ASN A 86 7.88 2.82 -13.25
CA ASN A 86 8.63 1.61 -12.92
C ASN A 86 7.84 0.33 -13.25
N TRP A 87 6.55 0.31 -12.96
CA TRP A 87 5.68 -0.83 -13.24
C TRP A 87 5.44 -1.01 -14.74
N LYS A 88 5.17 0.10 -15.47
CA LYS A 88 5.00 0.08 -16.93
C LYS A 88 6.24 -0.41 -17.65
N LYS A 89 7.44 0.01 -17.21
CA LYS A 89 8.72 -0.40 -17.78
C LYS A 89 9.01 -1.90 -17.55
N ASN A 90 8.49 -2.47 -16.48
CA ASN A 90 8.78 -3.83 -16.05
C ASN A 90 7.57 -4.77 -16.12
N LYS A 91 6.56 -4.41 -16.91
CA LYS A 91 5.42 -5.30 -17.18
C LYS A 91 5.80 -6.41 -18.13
N ASN A 92 5.13 -7.54 -18.03
CA ASN A 92 5.18 -8.60 -19.03
C ASN A 92 4.42 -8.14 -20.29
N GLN A 93 4.95 -8.41 -21.47
CA GLN A 93 4.34 -7.98 -22.74
C GLN A 93 2.96 -8.63 -22.99
N ASN A 94 2.77 -9.86 -22.51
CA ASN A 94 1.58 -10.66 -22.82
C ASN A 94 0.40 -10.42 -21.86
N ASP A 95 0.65 -10.08 -20.58
CA ASP A 95 -0.38 -10.13 -19.52
C ASP A 95 -0.62 -8.79 -18.82
N ASP A 96 0.09 -7.71 -19.17
CA ASP A 96 0.10 -6.44 -18.44
C ASP A 96 0.43 -6.58 -16.93
N ILE A 97 1.01 -7.72 -16.54
CA ILE A 97 1.38 -8.02 -15.16
C ILE A 97 2.85 -7.69 -14.96
N ILE A 98 3.18 -7.06 -13.81
CA ILE A 98 4.55 -6.70 -13.48
C ILE A 98 5.41 -7.91 -13.12
N LYS A 99 6.71 -7.83 -13.42
CA LYS A 99 7.71 -8.75 -12.89
C LYS A 99 8.10 -8.32 -11.49
N LEU A 100 7.97 -9.23 -10.51
CA LEU A 100 8.30 -8.94 -9.12
C LEU A 100 9.81 -9.04 -8.87
N ASN A 101 10.30 -8.18 -8.00
CA ASN A 101 11.70 -8.20 -7.54
C ASN A 101 11.88 -9.11 -6.34
N LYS A 102 13.10 -9.63 -6.17
CA LYS A 102 13.51 -10.44 -5.02
C LYS A 102 14.19 -9.57 -3.99
N MET A 103 13.65 -9.56 -2.77
CA MET A 103 14.30 -8.94 -1.62
C MET A 103 15.37 -9.88 -1.09
N THR A 104 16.60 -9.40 -0.96
CA THR A 104 17.68 -10.13 -0.28
C THR A 104 17.68 -9.78 1.22
N PHE A 105 18.24 -10.66 2.04
CA PHE A 105 18.33 -10.43 3.47
C PHE A 105 19.03 -9.10 3.81
N SER A 106 20.14 -8.78 3.14
CA SER A 106 20.87 -7.51 3.34
C SER A 106 19.99 -6.29 3.01
N LYS A 107 19.21 -6.33 1.94
CA LYS A 107 18.27 -5.25 1.59
C LYS A 107 17.18 -5.10 2.63
N SER A 108 16.62 -6.21 3.16
CA SER A 108 15.63 -6.18 4.23
C SER A 108 16.19 -5.53 5.49
N LEU A 109 17.42 -5.88 5.87
CA LEU A 109 18.07 -5.29 7.04
C LEU A 109 18.27 -3.77 6.89
N ILE A 110 18.75 -3.33 5.72
CA ILE A 110 18.89 -1.90 5.41
C ILE A 110 17.54 -1.17 5.54
N VAL A 111 16.48 -1.74 4.99
CA VAL A 111 15.14 -1.15 5.07
C VAL A 111 14.67 -1.03 6.52
N ILE A 112 14.86 -2.06 7.34
CA ILE A 112 14.50 -2.04 8.77
C ILE A 112 15.27 -0.94 9.50
N ILE A 113 16.58 -0.84 9.29
CA ILE A 113 17.44 0.20 9.90
C ILE A 113 16.95 1.59 9.49
N LEU A 114 16.65 1.80 8.21
CA LEU A 114 16.14 3.07 7.71
C LEU A 114 14.79 3.43 8.33
N ILE A 115 13.88 2.46 8.47
CA ILE A 115 12.58 2.68 9.12
C ILE A 115 12.79 3.15 10.57
N VAL A 116 13.64 2.44 11.34
CA VAL A 116 13.89 2.77 12.74
C VAL A 116 14.51 4.16 12.87
N LEU A 117 15.59 4.43 12.15
CA LEU A 117 16.28 5.72 12.21
C LEU A 117 15.39 6.88 11.78
N SER A 118 14.66 6.74 10.66
CA SER A 118 13.75 7.78 10.18
C SER A 118 12.60 8.02 11.16
N SER A 119 12.08 6.96 11.80
CA SER A 119 11.00 7.08 12.79
C SER A 119 11.47 7.84 14.03
N VAL A 120 12.67 7.58 14.51
CA VAL A 120 13.26 8.31 15.65
C VAL A 120 13.46 9.78 15.32
N VAL A 121 14.07 10.07 14.16
CA VAL A 121 14.31 11.46 13.73
C VAL A 121 12.99 12.21 13.56
N LEU A 122 12.02 11.61 12.85
CA LEU A 122 10.72 12.24 12.62
C LEU A 122 9.94 12.42 13.93
N SER A 123 10.00 11.45 14.84
CA SER A 123 9.38 11.55 16.17
C SER A 123 9.93 12.72 16.96
N TYR A 124 11.25 12.89 16.95
CA TYR A 124 11.89 14.05 17.58
C TYR A 124 11.42 15.37 16.95
N LEU A 125 11.39 15.47 15.62
CA LEU A 125 10.91 16.66 14.93
C LEU A 125 9.43 16.96 15.24
N LEU A 126 8.57 15.95 15.26
CA LEU A 126 7.16 16.14 15.61
C LEU A 126 6.96 16.52 17.07
N SER A 127 7.82 16.05 17.99
CA SER A 127 7.73 16.40 19.40
C SER A 127 8.05 17.88 19.69
N LEU A 128 8.68 18.59 18.75
CA LEU A 128 8.91 20.04 18.85
C LEU A 128 7.63 20.86 18.67
N PHE A 129 6.55 20.27 18.15
CA PHE A 129 5.26 20.94 17.97
C PHE A 129 4.37 20.69 19.18
N PRO A 130 4.01 21.73 19.99
CA PRO A 130 3.24 21.57 21.23
C PRO A 130 1.83 20.97 21.02
N SER A 131 1.27 21.10 19.81
CA SER A 131 -0.05 20.56 19.45
C SER A 131 -0.03 19.07 19.11
N GLN A 132 1.16 18.47 18.92
CA GLN A 132 1.30 17.08 18.51
C GLN A 132 1.19 16.14 19.71
N ARG A 133 0.12 15.32 19.75
CA ARG A 133 -0.21 14.48 20.91
C ARG A 133 0.42 13.09 20.88
N LEU A 134 0.64 12.52 19.70
CA LEU A 134 1.13 11.14 19.53
C LEU A 134 2.35 11.12 18.58
N ALA A 135 3.32 12.02 18.82
CA ALA A 135 4.45 12.25 17.94
C ALA A 135 5.20 10.96 17.52
N PHE A 136 5.42 10.05 18.47
CA PHE A 136 6.12 8.80 18.19
C PHE A 136 5.31 7.87 17.27
N LEU A 137 4.05 7.61 17.60
CA LEU A 137 3.21 6.71 16.79
C LEU A 137 2.92 7.29 15.41
N ASP A 138 2.69 8.60 15.32
CA ASP A 138 2.46 9.31 14.06
C ASP A 138 3.72 9.27 13.17
N ALA A 139 4.91 9.46 13.74
CA ALA A 139 6.17 9.30 13.03
C ALA A 139 6.36 7.88 12.49
N VAL A 140 6.13 6.87 13.33
CA VAL A 140 6.26 5.45 12.93
C VAL A 140 5.27 5.10 11.82
N SER A 141 4.00 5.48 11.96
CA SER A 141 2.97 5.26 10.92
C SER A 141 3.36 5.93 9.61
N THR A 142 3.78 7.19 9.66
CA THR A 142 4.21 7.96 8.49
C THR A 142 5.38 7.28 7.76
N VAL A 143 6.44 6.91 8.48
CA VAL A 143 7.62 6.26 7.88
C VAL A 143 7.29 4.89 7.31
N LEU A 144 6.49 4.07 8.02
CA LEU A 144 6.03 2.78 7.53
C LEU A 144 5.21 2.93 6.25
N ASN A 145 4.35 3.93 6.18
CA ASN A 145 3.51 4.21 5.03
C ASN A 145 4.35 4.56 3.80
N ILE A 146 5.30 5.49 3.92
CA ILE A 146 6.23 5.85 2.85
C ILE A 146 7.03 4.63 2.38
N CYS A 147 7.58 3.89 3.34
CA CYS A 147 8.38 2.71 3.04
C CYS A 147 7.56 1.63 2.33
N GLY A 148 6.32 1.39 2.77
CA GLY A 148 5.40 0.45 2.14
C GLY A 148 5.13 0.80 0.67
N ILE A 149 4.80 2.09 0.40
CA ILE A 149 4.58 2.57 -0.97
C ILE A 149 5.84 2.41 -1.82
N LEU A 150 7.00 2.80 -1.29
CA LEU A 150 8.26 2.71 -2.01
C LEU A 150 8.61 1.26 -2.36
N LEU A 151 8.44 0.32 -1.41
CA LEU A 151 8.69 -1.09 -1.66
C LEU A 151 7.74 -1.68 -2.71
N ILE A 152 6.47 -1.33 -2.67
CA ILE A 152 5.49 -1.75 -3.69
C ILE A 152 5.82 -1.10 -5.03
N ALA A 153 6.16 0.19 -5.07
CA ALA A 153 6.59 0.87 -6.29
C ALA A 153 7.83 0.20 -6.91
N LEU A 154 8.76 -0.30 -6.08
CA LEU A 154 9.92 -1.09 -6.47
C LEU A 154 9.59 -2.57 -6.72
N ARG A 155 8.32 -2.96 -6.65
CA ARG A 155 7.79 -4.32 -6.96
C ARG A 155 8.26 -5.40 -5.97
N PHE A 156 8.49 -5.04 -4.71
CA PHE A 156 8.78 -5.98 -3.64
C PHE A 156 7.50 -6.37 -2.89
N LYS A 157 7.29 -7.68 -2.69
CA LYS A 157 6.15 -8.20 -1.94
C LYS A 157 6.18 -7.79 -0.45
N GLU A 158 7.35 -7.51 0.07
CA GLU A 158 7.60 -7.11 1.46
C GLU A 158 6.94 -5.76 1.81
N GLY A 159 6.63 -4.93 0.82
CA GLY A 159 5.84 -3.70 1.02
C GLY A 159 4.48 -3.94 1.66
N TRP A 160 3.84 -5.08 1.35
CA TRP A 160 2.58 -5.48 1.99
C TRP A 160 2.74 -5.76 3.49
N ILE A 161 3.87 -6.37 3.90
CA ILE A 161 4.18 -6.60 5.32
C ILE A 161 4.33 -5.26 6.04
N VAL A 162 5.05 -4.32 5.43
CA VAL A 162 5.24 -2.98 5.99
C VAL A 162 3.90 -2.26 6.16
N TRP A 163 2.97 -2.38 5.21
CA TRP A 163 1.63 -1.82 5.35
C TRP A 163 0.77 -2.52 6.41
N ILE A 164 0.92 -3.83 6.58
CA ILE A 164 0.26 -4.54 7.68
C ILE A 164 0.72 -3.97 9.03
N LEU A 165 2.03 -3.78 9.21
CA LEU A 165 2.59 -3.18 10.42
C LEU A 165 2.11 -1.73 10.60
N CYS A 166 2.08 -0.93 9.53
CA CYS A 166 1.54 0.42 9.54
C CYS A 166 0.10 0.46 10.07
N ASN A 167 -0.78 -0.40 9.54
CA ASN A 167 -2.17 -0.43 9.99
C ASN A 167 -2.34 -0.86 11.45
N PHE A 168 -1.47 -1.71 12.00
CA PHE A 168 -1.49 -1.99 13.44
C PHE A 168 -1.12 -0.75 14.27
N VAL A 169 -0.15 0.04 13.82
CA VAL A 169 0.19 1.32 14.45
C VAL A 169 -1.00 2.29 14.35
N ASP A 170 -1.64 2.38 13.19
CA ASP A 170 -2.82 3.23 12.96
C ASP A 170 -3.99 2.83 13.89
N ILE A 171 -4.26 1.53 14.02
CA ILE A 171 -5.28 1.04 14.98
C ILE A 171 -4.95 1.52 16.40
N SER A 172 -3.68 1.44 16.81
CA SER A 172 -3.24 1.91 18.13
C SER A 172 -3.45 3.43 18.30
N ILE A 173 -3.11 4.23 17.29
CA ILE A 173 -3.34 5.67 17.26
C ILE A 173 -4.83 5.98 17.45
N TRP A 174 -5.69 5.32 16.70
CA TRP A 174 -7.13 5.59 16.73
C TRP A 174 -7.82 5.08 17.99
N ILE A 175 -7.36 3.98 18.59
CA ILE A 175 -7.82 3.51 19.90
C ILE A 175 -7.46 4.56 20.98
N ILE A 176 -6.21 5.04 21.00
CA ILE A 176 -5.77 6.07 21.95
C ILE A 176 -6.57 7.37 21.74
N SER A 177 -6.78 7.75 20.47
CA SER A 177 -7.60 8.94 20.13
C SER A 177 -9.05 8.79 20.59
N TYR A 178 -9.63 7.61 20.50
CA TYR A 178 -10.99 7.33 20.98
C TYR A 178 -11.09 7.45 22.50
N ILE A 179 -10.18 6.79 23.22
CA ILE A 179 -10.17 6.79 24.71
C ILE A 179 -10.00 8.21 25.26
N ASN A 180 -9.16 9.02 24.60
CA ASN A 180 -8.88 10.38 25.05
C ASN A 180 -9.83 11.45 24.46
N GLY A 181 -10.81 11.06 23.65
CA GLY A 181 -11.76 11.98 23.03
C GLY A 181 -11.13 12.95 22.03
N TYR A 182 -10.03 12.59 21.38
CA TYR A 182 -9.31 13.48 20.47
C TYR A 182 -9.99 13.70 19.12
N SER A 183 -10.81 12.76 18.67
CA SER A 183 -11.51 12.83 17.39
C SER A 183 -12.83 12.07 17.44
N GLY A 184 -13.91 12.68 16.90
CA GLY A 184 -15.22 12.03 16.76
C GLY A 184 -15.24 10.88 15.75
N ASN A 185 -14.25 10.81 14.84
CA ASN A 185 -14.20 9.82 13.77
C ASN A 185 -13.33 8.60 14.09
N SER A 186 -12.82 8.47 15.32
CA SER A 186 -11.86 7.42 15.71
C SER A 186 -12.38 6.01 15.45
N VAL A 187 -13.65 5.72 15.69
CA VAL A 187 -14.26 4.39 15.47
C VAL A 187 -14.25 4.02 13.99
N MET A 188 -14.61 4.95 13.11
CA MET A 188 -14.57 4.74 11.65
C MET A 188 -13.15 4.41 11.18
N MET A 189 -12.16 5.13 11.69
CA MET A 189 -10.76 4.95 11.34
C MET A 189 -10.20 3.61 11.85
N ILE A 190 -10.62 3.14 13.03
CA ILE A 190 -10.30 1.80 13.52
C ILE A 190 -10.85 0.75 12.55
N ILE A 191 -12.12 0.84 12.18
CA ILE A 191 -12.77 -0.09 11.25
C ILE A 191 -12.02 -0.11 9.90
N MET A 192 -11.70 1.07 9.35
CA MET A 192 -10.94 1.17 8.10
C MET A 192 -9.55 0.53 8.20
N SER A 193 -8.84 0.75 9.30
CA SER A 193 -7.51 0.17 9.50
C SER A 193 -7.58 -1.36 9.61
N VAL A 194 -8.59 -1.91 10.28
CA VAL A 194 -8.82 -3.37 10.34
C VAL A 194 -9.10 -3.96 8.95
N ILE A 195 -9.94 -3.29 8.15
CA ILE A 195 -10.19 -3.69 6.76
C ILE A 195 -8.91 -3.67 5.94
N ASN A 196 -8.11 -2.62 6.09
CA ASN A 196 -6.84 -2.49 5.39
C ASN A 196 -5.85 -3.59 5.78
N VAL A 197 -5.80 -4.03 7.04
CA VAL A 197 -5.01 -5.20 7.45
C VAL A 197 -5.42 -6.44 6.64
N ALA A 198 -6.72 -6.72 6.55
CA ALA A 198 -7.22 -7.87 5.79
C ALA A 198 -6.88 -7.77 4.29
N LEU A 199 -7.03 -6.58 3.69
CA LEU A 199 -6.68 -6.33 2.29
C LEU A 199 -5.18 -6.47 2.04
N ASN A 200 -4.34 -6.00 2.96
CA ASN A 200 -2.89 -6.10 2.83
C ASN A 200 -2.39 -7.54 3.00
N ILE A 201 -3.00 -8.33 3.89
CA ILE A 201 -2.73 -9.78 3.99
C ILE A 201 -3.09 -10.47 2.67
N TRP A 202 -4.25 -10.16 2.11
CA TRP A 202 -4.65 -10.70 0.81
C TRP A 202 -3.70 -10.27 -0.31
N GLY A 203 -3.26 -9.01 -0.32
CA GLY A 203 -2.25 -8.49 -1.24
C GLY A 203 -0.93 -9.24 -1.15
N PHE A 204 -0.45 -9.47 0.06
CA PHE A 204 0.77 -10.24 0.31
C PHE A 204 0.68 -11.67 -0.23
N ILE A 205 -0.42 -12.38 0.08
CA ILE A 205 -0.66 -13.74 -0.41
C ILE A 205 -0.73 -13.76 -1.96
N SER A 206 -1.39 -12.75 -2.55
CA SER A 206 -1.51 -12.64 -4.01
C SER A 206 -0.16 -12.42 -4.68
N PHE A 207 0.71 -11.60 -4.09
CA PHE A 207 2.06 -11.36 -4.60
C PHE A 207 2.97 -12.59 -4.44
N ILE A 208 2.83 -13.37 -3.37
CA ILE A 208 3.52 -14.67 -3.22
C ILE A 208 3.10 -15.61 -4.36
N LYS A 209 1.80 -15.77 -4.60
CA LYS A 209 1.29 -16.64 -5.69
C LYS A 209 1.77 -16.16 -7.07
N LEU A 210 1.74 -14.85 -7.30
CA LEU A 210 2.22 -14.26 -8.55
C LEU A 210 3.70 -14.55 -8.77
N ARG A 211 4.51 -14.39 -7.74
CA ARG A 211 5.94 -14.65 -7.79
C ARG A 211 6.26 -16.11 -8.06
N ASN A 212 5.62 -17.04 -7.33
CA ASN A 212 5.83 -18.48 -7.53
C ASN A 212 5.46 -18.89 -8.97
N LYS A 213 4.40 -18.31 -9.55
CA LYS A 213 4.05 -18.52 -10.95
C LYS A 213 5.13 -18.02 -11.91
N GLN A 214 5.75 -16.87 -11.63
CA GLN A 214 6.81 -16.31 -12.46
C GLN A 214 8.09 -17.16 -12.39
N GLU A 215 8.48 -17.64 -11.21
CA GLU A 215 9.62 -18.53 -11.03
C GLU A 215 9.40 -19.86 -11.77
N LEU A 216 8.23 -20.49 -11.64
CA LEU A 216 7.89 -21.74 -12.34
C LEU A 216 7.93 -21.60 -13.89
N ASN A 217 7.44 -20.48 -14.41
CA ASN A 217 7.47 -20.23 -15.85
C ASN A 217 8.92 -19.99 -16.35
N ALA A 218 9.76 -19.34 -15.54
CA ALA A 218 11.18 -19.15 -15.88
C ALA A 218 11.92 -20.50 -15.95
N ASP A 219 11.69 -21.39 -15.00
CA ASP A 219 12.31 -22.73 -14.96
C ASP A 219 11.87 -23.59 -16.15
N LYS A 220 10.59 -23.55 -16.55
CA LYS A 220 10.09 -24.25 -17.74
C LYS A 220 10.76 -23.77 -19.02
N ASN A 221 10.87 -22.45 -19.20
CA ASN A 221 11.52 -21.88 -20.38
C ASN A 221 13.02 -22.25 -20.45
N LEU A 222 13.70 -22.36 -19.29
CA LEU A 222 15.09 -22.82 -19.22
C LEU A 222 15.22 -24.28 -19.64
N GLN A 223 14.31 -25.15 -19.21
CA GLN A 223 14.29 -26.56 -19.56
C GLN A 223 14.01 -26.77 -21.07
N GLU A 224 13.05 -26.02 -21.63
CA GLU A 224 12.75 -26.09 -23.07
C GLU A 224 13.95 -25.64 -23.92
N ASN A 225 14.61 -24.53 -23.54
CA ASN A 225 15.79 -24.05 -24.27
C ASN A 225 16.98 -25.00 -24.16
N THR A 226 17.19 -25.65 -23.00
CA THR A 226 18.25 -26.67 -22.86
C THR A 226 17.95 -27.94 -23.67
N ALA A 227 16.70 -28.33 -23.79
CA ALA A 227 16.29 -29.48 -24.60
C ALA A 227 16.52 -29.20 -26.10
N THR A 228 16.16 -28.01 -26.59
CA THR A 228 16.37 -27.63 -28.01
C THR A 228 17.86 -27.58 -28.37
N VAL A 229 18.71 -26.98 -27.52
CA VAL A 229 20.17 -26.94 -27.77
C VAL A 229 20.81 -28.35 -27.80
N ASN A 230 20.30 -29.27 -26.98
CA ASN A 230 20.81 -30.67 -27.01
C ASN A 230 20.35 -31.43 -28.26
N PHE A 231 19.18 -31.15 -28.83
CA PHE A 231 18.72 -31.76 -30.09
C PHE A 231 19.53 -31.27 -31.30
N ASP A 232 19.92 -29.98 -31.31
CA ASP A 232 20.71 -29.42 -32.40
C ASP A 232 22.15 -29.99 -32.42
N ASN A 233 22.76 -30.22 -31.24
CA ASN A 233 24.12 -30.77 -31.10
C ASN A 233 24.22 -32.28 -31.35
N VAL A 234 23.13 -33.03 -31.50
CA VAL A 234 23.13 -34.47 -31.79
C VAL A 234 22.97 -34.71 -33.28
N ASN A 235 22.59 -33.71 -34.07
CA ASN A 235 22.33 -33.81 -35.50
C ASN A 235 23.44 -33.22 -36.39
N ASP A 236 24.52 -32.69 -35.78
CA ASP A 236 25.77 -32.29 -36.43
C ASP A 236 26.87 -33.36 -36.20
#